data_6fa8e211d96b5397ab4d050e2ac9d88d
#
_entry.id   6fa8e211d96b5397ab4d050e2ac9d88d
#
_cell.length_a   1.000
_cell.length_b   1.000
_cell.length_c   1.000
_cell.angle_alpha   90.00
_cell.angle_beta   90.00
_cell.angle_gamma   90.00
#
_symmetry.space_group_name_H-M   'P 1'
#
loop_
_entity.id
_entity.type
_entity.pdbx_description
1 polymer ?
#
loop_
_entity_poly.entity_id
_entity_poly.type
_entity_poly.pdbx_seq_one_letter_code
_entity_poly.pdbx_strand_id
1 'polypeptide(L)'
;MAESTKELTEQGAKVTTNVAGSSATAAPPAEPGGTTDHGDVLRRLASLEAWQKQASSGQQGTPPDRREEQRIATEKLERYTGSPIAAFQPWVIITNFNDYIPIFAREFGGGAEPTKGSTWVCAHSPERGVSIINYNMGSPNAAIVVDVLSRIPGVFELVLFAGMVGGLPSYGTYDRALQVGDLFVPVAAVRAEAVSDFYLDPKVPAVPDCDLQSAVLAEVQRAGKSCWRGIVFTMNIRFWEFDEPFKAKIQASSADAIDMETATIFTAARRHGLKVAALHLVSDEPFEAPKDKAMAKHIFEELAPNHIRIAVQVLAACGAELRTSPHPDVQAYMRRHAAVAPTSPHPS
;
A
#
# COMPACT_ATOMS: atom_id res chain seq x y z
N MET A 1 -34.54 -55.12 -18.55
CA MET A 1 -33.92 -55.72 -19.72
C MET A 1 -32.52 -55.15 -19.70
N ALA A 2 -31.64 -55.87 -19.08
CA ALA A 2 -30.61 -56.80 -19.62
C ALA A 2 -29.44 -55.99 -20.18
N GLU A 3 -28.40 -55.91 -19.37
CA GLU A 3 -27.15 -56.71 -19.39
C GLU A 3 -26.26 -56.41 -20.60
N SER A 4 -25.03 -55.94 -20.33
CA SER A 4 -23.83 -56.71 -20.71
C SER A 4 -22.57 -56.18 -20.05
N THR A 5 -22.11 -56.92 -19.10
CA THR A 5 -20.78 -57.06 -18.54
C THR A 5 -19.80 -57.61 -19.61
N LYS A 6 -18.55 -57.10 -19.66
CA LYS A 6 -17.40 -57.89 -20.09
C LYS A 6 -16.12 -57.48 -19.33
N GLU A 7 -15.71 -58.40 -18.48
CA GLU A 7 -14.33 -58.57 -17.95
C GLU A 7 -13.30 -58.76 -19.05
N LEU A 8 -12.11 -58.27 -18.83
CA LEU A 8 -10.90 -58.88 -19.37
C LEU A 8 -9.71 -58.65 -18.44
N THR A 9 -9.46 -59.66 -17.66
CA THR A 9 -8.23 -60.40 -17.28
C THR A 9 -6.87 -59.68 -17.25
N GLU A 10 -6.25 -59.91 -16.09
CA GLU A 10 -4.85 -59.80 -15.73
C GLU A 10 -3.88 -60.44 -16.76
N GLN A 11 -2.76 -59.80 -16.96
CA GLN A 11 -1.50 -60.50 -17.25
C GLN A 11 -0.36 -59.85 -16.48
N GLY A 12 0.14 -60.58 -15.50
CA GLY A 12 1.35 -60.25 -14.76
C GLY A 12 2.62 -60.46 -15.59
N ALA A 13 3.57 -59.60 -15.39
CA ALA A 13 4.94 -59.82 -15.75
C ALA A 13 5.83 -59.53 -14.56
N LYS A 14 6.38 -60.60 -13.99
CA LYS A 14 7.50 -60.60 -13.06
C LYS A 14 8.75 -60.05 -13.79
N VAL A 15 9.42 -59.07 -13.17
CA VAL A 15 10.82 -58.79 -13.50
C VAL A 15 11.65 -58.94 -12.23
N THR A 16 12.55 -59.83 -12.33
CA THR A 16 13.55 -60.27 -11.37
C THR A 16 14.55 -59.17 -11.06
N THR A 17 14.84 -59.06 -9.76
CA THR A 17 16.01 -58.35 -9.22
C THR A 17 17.32 -58.97 -9.72
N ASN A 18 18.19 -58.13 -10.28
CA ASN A 18 19.62 -58.45 -10.36
C ASN A 18 20.41 -57.33 -9.70
N VAL A 19 21.02 -57.67 -8.57
CA VAL A 19 22.04 -56.89 -7.89
C VAL A 19 23.38 -57.28 -8.51
N ALA A 20 24.04 -56.33 -9.13
CA ALA A 20 25.50 -56.42 -9.33
C ALA A 20 26.10 -55.06 -9.72
N GLY A 21 27.10 -54.64 -9.01
CA GLY A 21 28.20 -53.85 -9.54
C GLY A 21 28.22 -52.38 -9.13
N SER A 22 28.94 -52.11 -8.05
CA SER A 22 29.50 -50.81 -7.71
C SER A 22 30.29 -50.22 -8.86
N SER A 23 29.94 -49.03 -9.30
CA SER A 23 30.92 -48.11 -9.88
C SER A 23 30.65 -46.72 -9.28
N ALA A 24 31.59 -46.30 -8.46
CA ALA A 24 31.66 -44.94 -7.95
C ALA A 24 31.80 -43.97 -9.11
N THR A 25 30.74 -43.31 -9.47
CA THR A 25 30.82 -42.11 -10.32
C THR A 25 31.26 -40.96 -9.44
N ALA A 26 32.46 -40.47 -9.75
CA ALA A 26 33.04 -39.29 -9.13
C ALA A 26 32.05 -38.11 -9.19
N ALA A 27 31.91 -37.40 -8.08
CA ALA A 27 31.22 -36.11 -8.02
C ALA A 27 31.83 -35.16 -9.06
N PRO A 28 31.02 -34.32 -9.73
CA PRO A 28 31.57 -33.28 -10.61
C PRO A 28 32.54 -32.41 -9.80
N PRO A 29 33.64 -31.93 -10.42
CA PRO A 29 34.57 -31.06 -9.73
C PRO A 29 33.82 -29.84 -9.21
N ALA A 30 34.01 -29.49 -7.94
CA ALA A 30 33.57 -28.27 -7.35
C ALA A 30 34.08 -27.11 -8.22
N GLU A 31 33.19 -26.24 -8.66
CA GLU A 31 33.60 -25.01 -9.31
C GLU A 31 34.62 -24.31 -8.41
N PRO A 32 35.68 -23.72 -8.95
CA PRO A 32 36.65 -23.00 -8.16
C PRO A 32 35.90 -21.88 -7.46
N GLY A 33 35.85 -21.95 -6.14
CA GLY A 33 35.23 -20.92 -5.28
C GLY A 33 35.79 -19.58 -5.72
N GLY A 34 34.89 -18.72 -6.22
CA GLY A 34 35.24 -17.32 -6.49
C GLY A 34 35.75 -16.74 -5.18
N THR A 35 37.05 -16.54 -5.10
CA THR A 35 37.66 -15.76 -4.05
C THR A 35 37.04 -14.36 -4.17
N THR A 36 36.09 -14.05 -3.29
CA THR A 36 35.61 -12.70 -3.14
C THR A 36 36.87 -11.87 -2.91
N ASP A 37 37.26 -11.05 -3.89
CA ASP A 37 38.47 -10.23 -3.79
C ASP A 37 38.30 -9.37 -2.53
N HIS A 38 39.06 -9.73 -1.49
CA HIS A 38 39.08 -9.01 -0.22
C HIS A 38 39.33 -7.52 -0.42
N GLY A 39 40.08 -7.18 -1.50
CA GLY A 39 40.33 -5.82 -1.93
C GLY A 39 39.08 -5.11 -2.49
N ASP A 40 38.15 -5.83 -3.10
CA ASP A 40 36.90 -5.23 -3.58
C ASP A 40 35.93 -4.96 -2.43
N VAL A 41 35.85 -5.87 -1.45
CA VAL A 41 35.07 -5.66 -0.22
C VAL A 41 35.62 -4.50 0.58
N LEU A 42 36.93 -4.40 0.73
CA LEU A 42 37.57 -3.27 1.43
C LEU A 42 37.38 -1.94 0.70
N ARG A 43 37.45 -1.93 -0.64
CA ARG A 43 37.13 -0.73 -1.44
C ARG A 43 35.69 -0.28 -1.28
N ARG A 44 34.73 -1.21 -1.25
CA ARG A 44 33.31 -0.90 -1.01
C ARG A 44 33.06 -0.40 0.41
N LEU A 45 33.72 -0.99 1.41
CA LEU A 45 33.65 -0.50 2.78
C LEU A 45 34.25 0.89 2.93
N ALA A 46 35.42 1.15 2.32
CA ALA A 46 36.04 2.47 2.33
C ALA A 46 35.18 3.53 1.61
N SER A 47 34.50 3.15 0.52
CA SER A 47 33.58 4.06 -0.17
C SER A 47 32.30 4.32 0.65
N LEU A 48 31.81 3.34 1.39
CA LEU A 48 30.69 3.51 2.33
C LEU A 48 31.07 4.40 3.53
N GLU A 49 32.27 4.20 4.07
CA GLU A 49 32.80 5.06 5.15
C GLU A 49 33.05 6.50 4.67
N ALA A 50 33.57 6.67 3.45
CA ALA A 50 33.72 7.99 2.84
C ALA A 50 32.36 8.66 2.60
N TRP A 51 31.37 7.89 2.12
CA TRP A 51 30.00 8.36 1.96
C TRP A 51 29.35 8.72 3.32
N GLN A 52 29.53 7.87 4.36
CA GLN A 52 29.05 8.15 5.71
C GLN A 52 29.76 9.36 6.32
N LYS A 53 31.06 9.54 6.10
CA LYS A 53 31.80 10.73 6.52
C LYS A 53 31.34 11.97 5.78
N GLN A 54 31.06 11.87 4.50
CA GLN A 54 30.54 12.97 3.68
C GLN A 54 29.09 13.30 4.06
N ALA A 55 28.28 12.30 4.41
CA ALA A 55 26.92 12.47 4.94
C ALA A 55 26.93 13.04 6.39
N SER A 56 27.94 12.72 7.20
CA SER A 56 28.09 13.22 8.57
C SER A 56 28.91 14.50 8.67
N SER A 57 29.81 14.77 7.74
CA SER A 57 30.52 16.06 7.57
C SER A 57 29.70 17.02 6.70
N GLY A 58 28.44 16.64 6.46
CA GLY A 58 27.54 17.43 5.64
C GLY A 58 27.70 18.88 6.02
N GLN A 59 28.15 19.67 5.07
CA GLN A 59 27.73 21.06 5.03
C GLN A 59 26.28 21.02 5.51
N GLN A 60 26.06 21.53 6.74
CA GLN A 60 24.71 21.89 7.15
C GLN A 60 24.26 22.93 6.14
N GLY A 61 23.80 22.45 4.99
CA GLY A 61 23.05 23.27 4.07
C GLY A 61 21.98 23.91 4.95
N THR A 62 21.84 25.20 4.87
CA THR A 62 20.78 25.93 5.55
C THR A 62 19.52 25.05 5.48
N PRO A 63 18.88 24.69 6.63
CA PRO A 63 17.71 23.84 6.60
C PRO A 63 16.77 24.39 5.53
N PRO A 64 16.26 23.59 4.61
CA PRO A 64 15.43 24.09 3.53
C PRO A 64 14.35 24.97 4.16
N ASP A 65 14.12 26.14 3.58
CA ASP A 65 13.10 27.04 4.07
C ASP A 65 11.75 26.32 3.96
N ARG A 66 11.19 25.94 5.10
CA ARG A 66 9.92 25.21 5.18
C ARG A 66 8.80 25.92 4.42
N ARG A 67 8.87 27.24 4.31
CA ARG A 67 7.91 28.06 3.53
C ARG A 67 8.08 27.78 2.04
N GLU A 68 9.31 27.69 1.57
CA GLU A 68 9.60 27.41 0.17
C GLU A 68 9.24 25.96 -0.18
N GLU A 69 9.52 24.98 0.68
CA GLU A 69 9.05 23.61 0.50
C GLU A 69 7.53 23.54 0.39
N GLN A 70 6.83 24.22 1.30
CA GLN A 70 5.35 24.28 1.30
C GLN A 70 4.83 24.93 0.02
N ARG A 71 5.40 26.06 -0.42
CA ARG A 71 5.03 26.73 -1.66
C ARG A 71 5.17 25.80 -2.87
N ILE A 72 6.32 25.13 -2.99
CA ILE A 72 6.59 24.19 -4.07
C ILE A 72 5.62 22.99 -4.01
N ALA A 73 5.37 22.43 -2.83
CA ALA A 73 4.45 21.32 -2.67
C ALA A 73 3.01 21.71 -3.06
N THR A 74 2.58 22.91 -2.67
CA THR A 74 1.26 23.45 -3.04
C THR A 74 1.14 23.60 -4.57
N GLU A 75 2.11 24.23 -5.22
CA GLU A 75 2.14 24.38 -6.68
C GLU A 75 2.15 23.02 -7.40
N LYS A 76 2.87 22.03 -6.86
CA LYS A 76 2.85 20.67 -7.41
C LYS A 76 1.48 20.03 -7.26
N LEU A 77 0.86 20.12 -6.09
CA LEU A 77 -0.46 19.55 -5.85
C LEU A 77 -1.49 20.14 -6.82
N GLU A 78 -1.55 21.47 -6.91
CA GLU A 78 -2.48 22.17 -7.81
C GLU A 78 -2.25 21.79 -9.28
N ARG A 79 -0.98 21.74 -9.72
CA ARG A 79 -0.65 21.32 -11.08
C ARG A 79 -0.99 19.86 -11.34
N TYR A 80 -0.71 18.97 -10.38
CA TYR A 80 -0.95 17.53 -10.56
C TYR A 80 -2.42 17.19 -10.59
N THR A 81 -3.24 17.87 -9.79
CA THR A 81 -4.69 17.60 -9.65
C THR A 81 -5.58 18.51 -10.51
N GLY A 82 -5.07 19.66 -10.94
CA GLY A 82 -5.87 20.69 -11.60
C GLY A 82 -6.83 21.41 -10.64
N SER A 83 -6.71 21.22 -9.34
CA SER A 83 -7.58 21.79 -8.32
C SER A 83 -6.80 22.75 -7.40
N PRO A 84 -7.35 23.94 -7.09
CA PRO A 84 -6.70 24.85 -6.17
C PRO A 84 -6.67 24.29 -4.76
N ILE A 85 -5.62 24.64 -3.99
CA ILE A 85 -5.45 24.15 -2.61
C ILE A 85 -6.66 24.43 -1.72
N ALA A 86 -7.33 25.57 -1.94
CA ALA A 86 -8.50 25.97 -1.18
C ALA A 86 -9.73 25.05 -1.36
N ALA A 87 -9.76 24.23 -2.39
CA ALA A 87 -10.83 23.25 -2.60
C ALA A 87 -10.63 21.98 -1.78
N PHE A 88 -9.39 21.70 -1.36
CA PHE A 88 -9.08 20.49 -0.62
C PHE A 88 -9.64 20.52 0.80
N GLN A 89 -10.12 19.37 1.22
CA GLN A 89 -10.64 19.16 2.56
C GLN A 89 -9.55 18.57 3.46
N PRO A 90 -9.64 18.72 4.80
CA PRO A 90 -8.59 18.31 5.73
C PRO A 90 -8.40 16.79 5.80
N TRP A 91 -9.38 16.02 5.40
CA TRP A 91 -9.32 14.56 5.38
C TRP A 91 -9.25 14.08 3.94
N VAL A 92 -8.24 13.28 3.63
CA VAL A 92 -7.95 12.89 2.24
C VAL A 92 -7.98 11.37 2.11
N ILE A 93 -8.77 10.90 1.16
CA ILE A 93 -8.65 9.54 0.63
C ILE A 93 -7.64 9.58 -0.51
N ILE A 94 -6.62 8.75 -0.45
CA ILE A 94 -5.73 8.48 -1.59
C ILE A 94 -6.07 7.10 -2.16
N THR A 95 -6.04 6.98 -3.47
CA THR A 95 -6.34 5.74 -4.18
C THR A 95 -5.49 5.63 -5.44
N ASN A 96 -5.28 4.41 -5.90
CA ASN A 96 -4.61 4.11 -7.18
C ASN A 96 -5.60 3.67 -8.29
N PHE A 97 -6.92 3.80 -8.04
CA PHE A 97 -7.98 3.38 -8.98
C PHE A 97 -8.76 4.57 -9.53
N ASN A 98 -8.75 4.72 -10.86
CA ASN A 98 -9.49 5.80 -11.55
C ASN A 98 -11.00 5.71 -11.31
N ASP A 99 -11.54 4.50 -11.26
CA ASP A 99 -12.98 4.25 -11.11
C ASP A 99 -13.55 4.76 -9.78
N TYR A 100 -12.70 4.91 -8.77
CA TYR A 100 -13.12 5.44 -7.46
C TYR A 100 -13.50 6.92 -7.51
N ILE A 101 -12.87 7.70 -8.38
CA ILE A 101 -13.12 9.14 -8.50
C ILE A 101 -14.54 9.46 -8.96
N PRO A 102 -15.07 8.91 -10.09
CA PRO A 102 -16.44 9.17 -10.49
C PRO A 102 -17.48 8.61 -9.50
N ILE A 103 -17.17 7.48 -8.82
CA ILE A 103 -18.05 6.96 -7.76
C ILE A 103 -18.16 7.99 -6.63
N PHE A 104 -17.02 8.48 -6.14
CA PHE A 104 -16.98 9.49 -5.08
C PHE A 104 -17.69 10.80 -5.49
N ALA A 105 -17.40 11.31 -6.69
CA ALA A 105 -18.01 12.57 -7.17
C ALA A 105 -19.53 12.46 -7.28
N ARG A 106 -20.03 11.35 -7.81
CA ARG A 106 -21.48 11.09 -7.93
C ARG A 106 -22.17 11.03 -6.56
N GLU A 107 -21.55 10.40 -5.57
CA GLU A 107 -22.19 10.14 -4.27
C GLU A 107 -21.96 11.25 -3.26
N PHE A 108 -20.86 11.97 -3.32
CA PHE A 108 -20.44 12.93 -2.31
C PHE A 108 -20.02 14.30 -2.85
N GLY A 109 -19.85 14.45 -4.14
CA GLY A 109 -19.34 15.67 -4.76
C GLY A 109 -20.34 16.81 -4.89
N GLY A 110 -21.61 16.60 -4.47
CA GLY A 110 -22.62 17.65 -4.53
C GLY A 110 -22.92 18.16 -5.96
N GLY A 111 -22.68 17.34 -6.98
CA GLY A 111 -22.84 17.70 -8.39
C GLY A 111 -21.59 18.33 -9.03
N ALA A 112 -20.50 18.47 -8.29
CA ALA A 112 -19.24 18.92 -8.86
C ALA A 112 -18.54 17.81 -9.64
N GLU A 113 -18.03 18.15 -10.83
CA GLU A 113 -17.24 17.23 -11.64
C GLU A 113 -15.83 17.04 -11.06
N PRO A 114 -15.25 15.85 -11.21
CA PRO A 114 -13.86 15.63 -10.88
C PRO A 114 -12.92 16.55 -11.64
N THR A 115 -11.87 17.02 -11.00
CA THR A 115 -10.80 17.77 -11.67
C THR A 115 -9.65 16.86 -12.05
N LYS A 116 -9.05 17.12 -13.22
CA LYS A 116 -7.91 16.40 -13.74
C LYS A 116 -6.79 17.36 -14.07
N GLY A 117 -5.66 17.18 -13.42
CA GLY A 117 -4.44 17.95 -13.70
C GLY A 117 -3.49 17.21 -14.65
N SER A 118 -2.22 17.54 -14.53
CA SER A 118 -1.18 16.95 -15.39
C SER A 118 -0.95 15.47 -15.11
N THR A 119 -1.29 14.97 -13.91
CA THR A 119 -0.90 13.63 -13.48
C THR A 119 -1.99 12.92 -12.70
N TRP A 120 -2.70 13.64 -11.82
CA TRP A 120 -3.69 13.08 -10.90
C TRP A 120 -5.11 13.57 -11.23
N VAL A 121 -6.07 12.80 -10.70
CA VAL A 121 -7.49 13.17 -10.74
C VAL A 121 -7.98 13.28 -9.30
N CYS A 122 -8.80 14.27 -8.99
CA CYS A 122 -9.37 14.43 -7.66
C CYS A 122 -10.82 14.87 -7.69
N ALA A 123 -11.49 14.70 -6.56
CA ALA A 123 -12.82 15.22 -6.30
C ALA A 123 -12.92 15.64 -4.82
N HIS A 124 -13.87 16.50 -4.50
CA HIS A 124 -14.03 17.07 -3.17
C HIS A 124 -15.47 16.94 -2.68
N SER A 125 -15.63 16.74 -1.39
CA SER A 125 -16.91 16.77 -0.68
C SER A 125 -16.80 17.72 0.52
N PRO A 126 -17.09 19.00 0.35
CA PRO A 126 -17.08 19.97 1.46
C PRO A 126 -18.05 19.58 2.58
N GLU A 127 -19.21 19.02 2.21
CA GLU A 127 -20.20 18.53 3.18
C GLU A 127 -19.65 17.46 4.12
N ARG A 128 -18.81 16.57 3.59
CA ARG A 128 -18.19 15.48 4.36
C ARG A 128 -16.82 15.85 4.94
N GLY A 129 -16.25 16.98 4.53
CA GLY A 129 -14.88 17.34 4.89
C GLY A 129 -13.82 16.42 4.30
N VAL A 130 -14.11 15.75 3.17
CA VAL A 130 -13.25 14.74 2.55
C VAL A 130 -12.92 15.11 1.11
N SER A 131 -11.66 14.95 0.73
CA SER A 131 -11.22 14.94 -0.67
C SER A 131 -10.72 13.57 -1.05
N ILE A 132 -10.79 13.21 -2.33
CA ILE A 132 -10.18 12.00 -2.87
C ILE A 132 -9.19 12.35 -3.97
N ILE A 133 -8.04 11.68 -3.98
CA ILE A 133 -7.00 11.82 -5.01
C ILE A 133 -6.65 10.45 -5.56
N ASN A 134 -6.76 10.28 -6.88
CA ASN A 134 -6.09 9.17 -7.55
C ASN A 134 -4.68 9.61 -7.96
N TYR A 135 -3.68 8.94 -7.37
CA TYR A 135 -2.27 9.22 -7.59
C TYR A 135 -1.60 8.25 -8.57
N ASN A 136 -2.37 7.35 -9.20
CA ASN A 136 -1.92 6.25 -10.06
C ASN A 136 -1.27 5.08 -9.29
N MET A 137 -0.94 4.01 -10.00
CA MET A 137 -0.45 2.77 -9.42
C MET A 137 1.06 2.80 -9.16
N GLY A 138 1.48 2.06 -8.16
CA GLY A 138 2.86 1.69 -7.88
C GLY A 138 3.55 2.56 -6.83
N SER A 139 4.50 1.94 -6.14
CA SER A 139 5.24 2.54 -5.03
C SER A 139 5.87 3.90 -5.32
N PRO A 140 6.46 4.19 -6.50
CA PRO A 140 6.97 5.53 -6.79
C PRO A 140 5.89 6.61 -6.80
N ASN A 141 4.71 6.33 -7.34
CA ASN A 141 3.59 7.26 -7.32
C ASN A 141 3.03 7.45 -5.91
N ALA A 142 2.94 6.38 -5.14
CA ALA A 142 2.58 6.39 -3.73
C ALA A 142 3.54 7.27 -2.89
N ALA A 143 4.83 7.16 -3.15
CA ALA A 143 5.84 8.02 -2.53
C ALA A 143 5.61 9.50 -2.84
N ILE A 144 5.38 9.84 -4.10
CA ILE A 144 5.18 11.24 -4.54
C ILE A 144 3.94 11.85 -3.89
N VAL A 145 2.82 11.14 -3.82
CA VAL A 145 1.60 11.71 -3.20
C VAL A 145 1.79 11.97 -1.72
N VAL A 146 2.41 11.04 -0.98
CA VAL A 146 2.71 11.24 0.45
C VAL A 146 3.70 12.39 0.64
N ASP A 147 4.74 12.48 -0.19
CA ASP A 147 5.72 13.56 -0.16
C ASP A 147 5.09 14.94 -0.36
N VAL A 148 4.16 15.05 -1.29
CA VAL A 148 3.46 16.31 -1.57
C VAL A 148 2.54 16.68 -0.42
N LEU A 149 1.68 15.76 0.02
CA LEU A 149 0.70 16.05 1.09
C LEU A 149 1.38 16.39 2.42
N SER A 150 2.46 15.71 2.77
CA SER A 150 3.18 15.91 4.03
C SER A 150 3.88 17.26 4.14
N ARG A 151 4.18 17.91 3.00
CA ARG A 151 4.86 19.22 2.94
C ARG A 151 3.90 20.42 2.90
N ILE A 152 2.60 20.18 3.04
CA ILE A 152 1.57 21.23 3.11
C ILE A 152 0.93 21.20 4.52
N PRO A 153 1.68 21.60 5.56
CA PRO A 153 1.20 21.52 6.93
C PRO A 153 -0.02 22.43 7.13
N GLY A 154 -0.95 21.98 7.95
CA GLY A 154 -2.17 22.73 8.27
C GLY A 154 -3.30 22.58 7.26
N VAL A 155 -3.08 21.85 6.15
CA VAL A 155 -4.13 21.57 5.17
C VAL A 155 -4.64 20.15 5.33
N PHE A 156 -3.73 19.18 5.45
CA PHE A 156 -4.09 17.75 5.53
C PHE A 156 -3.86 17.21 6.94
N GLU A 157 -4.95 16.82 7.59
CA GLU A 157 -4.93 16.28 8.95
C GLU A 157 -4.78 14.76 8.95
N LEU A 158 -5.57 14.08 8.12
CA LEU A 158 -5.63 12.63 8.05
C LEU A 158 -5.65 12.16 6.60
N VAL A 159 -4.97 11.06 6.35
CA VAL A 159 -4.97 10.40 5.05
C VAL A 159 -5.41 8.94 5.22
N LEU A 160 -6.36 8.50 4.40
CA LEU A 160 -6.79 7.11 4.31
C LEU A 160 -6.44 6.56 2.93
N PHE A 161 -5.63 5.52 2.87
CA PHE A 161 -5.41 4.79 1.65
C PHE A 161 -6.55 3.78 1.42
N ALA A 162 -7.43 4.10 0.49
CA ALA A 162 -8.48 3.22 0.01
C ALA A 162 -8.02 2.54 -1.28
N GLY A 163 -7.35 1.41 -1.14
CA GLY A 163 -6.81 0.59 -2.23
C GLY A 163 -7.52 -0.74 -2.37
N MET A 164 -6.97 -1.58 -3.24
CA MET A 164 -7.35 -2.98 -3.38
C MET A 164 -6.15 -3.87 -3.14
N VAL A 165 -6.41 -5.07 -2.62
CA VAL A 165 -5.41 -6.11 -2.38
C VAL A 165 -5.84 -7.42 -3.01
N GLY A 166 -4.87 -8.23 -3.43
CA GLY A 166 -5.09 -9.64 -3.69
C GLY A 166 -5.07 -10.42 -2.37
N GLY A 167 -6.08 -11.27 -2.13
CA GLY A 167 -6.13 -12.16 -0.99
C GLY A 167 -5.12 -13.31 -1.16
N LEU A 168 -4.35 -13.60 -0.13
CA LEU A 168 -3.41 -14.72 -0.12
C LEU A 168 -4.00 -15.91 0.63
N PRO A 169 -3.50 -17.14 0.38
CA PRO A 169 -3.90 -18.32 1.14
C PRO A 169 -3.69 -18.13 2.63
N SER A 170 -4.60 -18.62 3.47
CA SER A 170 -4.45 -18.53 4.92
C SER A 170 -3.28 -19.39 5.40
N TYR A 171 -2.41 -18.79 6.21
CA TYR A 171 -1.28 -19.46 6.86
C TYR A 171 -1.54 -19.73 8.34
N GLY A 172 -2.80 -19.90 8.72
CA GLY A 172 -3.21 -20.20 10.08
C GLY A 172 -3.57 -18.99 10.94
N THR A 173 -3.54 -17.79 10.39
CA THR A 173 -4.00 -16.57 11.08
C THR A 173 -5.54 -16.55 11.16
N TYR A 174 -6.20 -17.08 10.14
CA TYR A 174 -7.64 -17.11 10.01
C TYR A 174 -8.13 -18.50 9.61
N ASP A 175 -9.40 -18.80 9.93
CA ASP A 175 -10.05 -20.07 9.58
C ASP A 175 -10.26 -20.25 8.06
N ARG A 176 -10.19 -19.17 7.29
CA ARG A 176 -10.27 -19.16 5.83
C ARG A 176 -9.35 -18.12 5.20
N ALA A 177 -9.04 -18.28 3.93
CA ALA A 177 -8.41 -17.24 3.11
C ALA A 177 -9.34 -16.03 2.94
N LEU A 178 -8.75 -14.88 2.63
CA LEU A 178 -9.48 -13.68 2.21
C LEU A 178 -10.18 -13.96 0.87
N GLN A 179 -11.39 -13.46 0.74
CA GLN A 179 -12.21 -13.62 -0.47
C GLN A 179 -12.54 -12.30 -1.10
N VAL A 180 -12.81 -12.31 -2.40
CA VAL A 180 -13.24 -11.12 -3.14
C VAL A 180 -14.45 -10.47 -2.46
N GLY A 181 -14.35 -9.17 -2.20
CA GLY A 181 -15.37 -8.40 -1.49
C GLY A 181 -15.14 -8.23 0.02
N ASP A 182 -14.21 -8.98 0.62
CA ASP A 182 -13.82 -8.75 2.00
C ASP A 182 -13.18 -7.37 2.17
N LEU A 183 -13.42 -6.74 3.32
CA LEU A 183 -12.67 -5.56 3.74
C LEU A 183 -11.43 -6.00 4.52
N PHE A 184 -10.32 -5.34 4.27
CA PHE A 184 -9.03 -5.65 4.89
C PHE A 184 -8.37 -4.40 5.46
N VAL A 185 -7.98 -4.46 6.73
CA VAL A 185 -7.31 -3.38 7.47
C VAL A 185 -5.88 -3.84 7.78
N PRO A 186 -4.87 -3.35 7.04
CA PRO A 186 -3.50 -3.79 7.24
C PRO A 186 -2.92 -3.27 8.57
N VAL A 187 -2.32 -4.16 9.37
CA VAL A 187 -1.62 -3.79 10.60
C VAL A 187 -0.13 -3.54 10.36
N ALA A 188 0.40 -4.09 9.28
CA ALA A 188 1.78 -3.90 8.84
C ALA A 188 1.91 -4.28 7.35
N ALA A 189 3.03 -3.89 6.73
CA ALA A 189 3.36 -4.35 5.39
C ALA A 189 4.81 -4.85 5.30
N VAL A 190 5.00 -5.94 4.55
CA VAL A 190 6.32 -6.43 4.15
C VAL A 190 6.85 -5.54 3.03
N ARG A 191 8.06 -5.04 3.21
CA ARG A 191 8.74 -4.10 2.30
C ARG A 191 9.52 -4.87 1.24
N ALA A 192 8.86 -5.23 0.12
CA ALA A 192 9.49 -5.96 -0.99
C ALA A 192 9.59 -5.13 -2.28
N GLU A 193 9.35 -3.81 -2.20
CA GLU A 193 9.28 -2.86 -3.31
C GLU A 193 10.50 -1.93 -3.45
N ALA A 194 11.37 -1.89 -2.43
CA ALA A 194 12.59 -1.10 -2.34
C ALA A 194 12.43 0.44 -2.29
N VAL A 195 11.29 1.01 -2.69
CA VAL A 195 11.07 2.48 -2.64
C VAL A 195 11.03 2.98 -1.21
N SER A 196 10.45 2.22 -0.30
CA SER A 196 10.38 2.53 1.12
C SER A 196 11.76 2.65 1.79
N ASP A 197 12.81 2.03 1.23
CA ASP A 197 14.18 2.07 1.76
C ASP A 197 14.81 3.47 1.69
N PHE A 198 14.30 4.33 0.80
CA PHE A 198 14.70 5.74 0.75
C PHE A 198 14.15 6.58 1.90
N TYR A 199 13.14 6.10 2.60
CA TYR A 199 12.48 6.81 3.71
C TYR A 199 12.95 6.32 5.09
N LEU A 200 13.06 5.01 5.27
CA LEU A 200 13.46 4.38 6.54
C LEU A 200 14.38 3.19 6.26
N ASP A 201 15.26 2.89 7.23
CA ASP A 201 16.10 1.68 7.17
C ASP A 201 15.24 0.44 6.86
N PRO A 202 15.68 -0.48 5.98
CA PRO A 202 14.92 -1.69 5.61
C PRO A 202 14.47 -2.56 6.78
N LYS A 203 15.17 -2.48 7.92
CA LYS A 203 14.82 -3.22 9.14
C LYS A 203 13.65 -2.60 9.91
N VAL A 204 13.28 -1.36 9.62
CA VAL A 204 12.13 -0.72 10.25
C VAL A 204 10.86 -1.22 9.58
N PRO A 205 9.91 -1.81 10.33
CA PRO A 205 8.68 -2.31 9.73
C PRO A 205 7.83 -1.16 9.18
N ALA A 206 7.15 -1.42 8.06
CA ALA A 206 6.14 -0.52 7.53
C ALA A 206 4.84 -0.71 8.32
N VAL A 207 4.49 0.29 9.12
CA VAL A 207 3.28 0.27 9.95
C VAL A 207 2.49 1.57 9.76
N PRO A 208 1.16 1.53 9.81
CA PRO A 208 0.31 2.73 9.77
C PRO A 208 0.49 3.59 11.01
N ASP A 209 -0.17 4.74 11.05
CA ASP A 209 -0.44 5.43 12.32
C ASP A 209 -1.38 4.55 13.15
N CYS A 210 -0.89 4.07 14.30
CA CYS A 210 -1.60 3.06 15.10
C CYS A 210 -2.94 3.57 15.65
N ASP A 211 -2.99 4.85 16.02
CA ASP A 211 -4.22 5.45 16.57
C ASP A 211 -5.28 5.57 15.48
N LEU A 212 -4.89 6.12 14.32
CA LEU A 212 -5.80 6.25 13.18
C LEU A 212 -6.23 4.88 12.66
N GLN A 213 -5.34 3.91 12.57
CA GLN A 213 -5.68 2.55 12.10
C GLN A 213 -6.66 1.86 13.06
N SER A 214 -6.47 2.05 14.37
CA SER A 214 -7.40 1.52 15.39
C SER A 214 -8.76 2.20 15.31
N ALA A 215 -8.80 3.51 15.07
CA ALA A 215 -10.04 4.24 14.85
C ALA A 215 -10.76 3.77 13.57
N VAL A 216 -10.03 3.57 12.47
CA VAL A 216 -10.58 3.01 11.22
C VAL A 216 -11.24 1.65 11.49
N LEU A 217 -10.54 0.75 12.18
CA LEU A 217 -11.09 -0.56 12.52
C LEU A 217 -12.37 -0.46 13.35
N ALA A 218 -12.37 0.39 14.39
CA ALA A 218 -13.51 0.59 15.26
C ALA A 218 -14.72 1.15 14.49
N GLU A 219 -14.50 2.11 13.57
CA GLU A 219 -15.56 2.69 12.75
C GLU A 219 -16.14 1.68 11.75
N VAL A 220 -15.30 0.85 11.11
CA VAL A 220 -15.78 -0.22 10.22
C VAL A 220 -16.67 -1.18 11.00
N GLN A 221 -16.28 -1.57 12.21
CA GLN A 221 -17.08 -2.43 13.10
C GLN A 221 -18.37 -1.74 13.55
N ARG A 222 -18.32 -0.47 13.92
CA ARG A 222 -19.49 0.33 14.32
C ARG A 222 -20.50 0.48 13.17
N ALA A 223 -20.01 0.53 11.92
CA ALA A 223 -20.85 0.49 10.73
C ALA A 223 -21.46 -0.89 10.44
N GLY A 224 -21.25 -1.88 11.33
CA GLY A 224 -21.76 -3.24 11.19
C GLY A 224 -21.09 -4.03 10.07
N LYS A 225 -19.87 -3.66 9.70
CA LYS A 225 -19.11 -4.35 8.66
C LYS A 225 -18.04 -5.25 9.25
N SER A 226 -17.98 -6.48 8.75
CA SER A 226 -16.85 -7.37 9.02
C SER A 226 -15.62 -6.90 8.26
N CYS A 227 -14.46 -6.92 8.91
CA CYS A 227 -13.19 -6.69 8.24
C CYS A 227 -12.12 -7.61 8.82
N TRP A 228 -11.18 -7.92 7.97
CA TRP A 228 -10.01 -8.73 8.29
C TRP A 228 -8.84 -7.81 8.64
N ARG A 229 -7.91 -8.33 9.42
CA ARG A 229 -6.68 -7.61 9.80
C ARG A 229 -5.50 -8.51 9.49
N GLY A 230 -4.42 -7.94 8.99
CA GLY A 230 -3.25 -8.76 8.70
C GLY A 230 -2.12 -7.98 8.07
N ILE A 231 -1.21 -8.72 7.47
CA ILE A 231 0.01 -8.21 6.87
C ILE A 231 -0.15 -8.18 5.35
N VAL A 232 0.20 -7.05 4.74
CA VAL A 232 0.28 -6.91 3.27
C VAL A 232 1.71 -7.19 2.81
N PHE A 233 1.88 -7.93 1.73
CA PHE A 233 3.13 -8.05 1.01
C PHE A 233 3.15 -7.01 -0.12
N THR A 234 3.93 -5.95 0.03
CA THR A 234 4.01 -4.87 -0.98
C THR A 234 5.19 -5.08 -1.90
N MET A 235 4.93 -5.09 -3.22
CA MET A 235 5.95 -5.33 -4.25
C MET A 235 5.65 -4.59 -5.56
N ASN A 236 6.67 -4.41 -6.41
CA ASN A 236 6.56 -3.69 -7.68
C ASN A 236 6.54 -4.60 -8.92
N ILE A 237 6.35 -5.90 -8.75
CA ILE A 237 6.33 -6.86 -9.87
C ILE A 237 4.88 -7.17 -10.24
N ARG A 238 4.56 -7.01 -11.53
CA ARG A 238 3.31 -7.47 -12.13
C ARG A 238 3.55 -8.83 -12.79
N PHE A 239 2.54 -9.66 -12.93
CA PHE A 239 2.62 -11.01 -13.49
C PHE A 239 3.48 -12.00 -12.68
N TRP A 240 3.68 -11.73 -11.39
CA TRP A 240 4.37 -12.62 -10.46
C TRP A 240 3.60 -13.95 -10.28
N GLU A 241 2.33 -13.97 -10.58
CA GLU A 241 1.46 -15.15 -10.54
C GLU A 241 1.95 -16.28 -11.47
N PHE A 242 2.82 -15.96 -12.41
CA PHE A 242 3.47 -16.91 -13.33
C PHE A 242 4.91 -17.25 -12.95
N ASP A 243 5.41 -16.78 -11.80
CA ASP A 243 6.78 -17.00 -11.32
C ASP A 243 6.74 -17.84 -10.03
N GLU A 244 6.96 -19.15 -10.16
CA GLU A 244 6.91 -20.10 -9.03
C GLU A 244 7.93 -19.78 -7.92
N PRO A 245 9.21 -19.44 -8.20
CA PRO A 245 10.13 -18.95 -7.17
C PRO A 245 9.62 -17.75 -6.41
N PHE A 246 8.94 -16.84 -7.09
CA PHE A 246 8.38 -15.66 -6.47
C PHE A 246 7.15 -15.98 -5.60
N LYS A 247 6.26 -16.85 -6.06
CA LYS A 247 5.16 -17.38 -5.25
C LYS A 247 5.66 -18.01 -3.95
N ALA A 248 6.70 -18.82 -4.01
CA ALA A 248 7.31 -19.42 -2.83
C ALA A 248 7.84 -18.37 -1.84
N LYS A 249 8.39 -17.26 -2.34
CA LYS A 249 8.84 -16.14 -1.52
C LYS A 249 7.66 -15.44 -0.81
N ILE A 250 6.54 -15.23 -1.52
CA ILE A 250 5.33 -14.66 -0.94
C ILE A 250 4.79 -15.59 0.16
N GLN A 251 4.67 -16.87 -0.12
CA GLN A 251 4.22 -17.88 0.84
C GLN A 251 5.09 -17.89 2.11
N ALA A 252 6.42 -17.84 1.95
CA ALA A 252 7.35 -17.78 3.07
C ALA A 252 7.22 -16.51 3.92
N SER A 253 6.61 -15.44 3.41
CA SER A 253 6.39 -14.20 4.15
C SER A 253 5.25 -14.29 5.17
N SER A 254 4.36 -15.29 5.03
CA SER A 254 3.12 -15.44 5.81
C SER A 254 2.23 -14.19 5.79
N ALA A 255 2.29 -13.40 4.73
CA ALA A 255 1.39 -12.27 4.54
C ALA A 255 -0.03 -12.75 4.19
N ASP A 256 -1.04 -11.97 4.54
CA ASP A 256 -2.44 -12.30 4.31
C ASP A 256 -2.96 -11.71 3.00
N ALA A 257 -2.31 -10.65 2.50
CA ALA A 257 -2.70 -9.95 1.29
C ALA A 257 -1.48 -9.41 0.54
N ILE A 258 -1.67 -9.02 -0.72
CA ILE A 258 -0.63 -8.47 -1.58
C ILE A 258 -1.08 -7.20 -2.28
N ASP A 259 -0.18 -6.21 -2.39
CA ASP A 259 -0.40 -4.97 -3.13
C ASP A 259 0.90 -4.41 -3.74
N MET A 260 0.84 -3.15 -4.19
CA MET A 260 2.00 -2.47 -4.79
C MET A 260 2.37 -1.15 -4.09
N GLU A 261 1.71 -0.75 -2.97
CA GLU A 261 1.84 0.61 -2.43
C GLU A 261 1.91 0.72 -0.91
N THR A 262 1.24 -0.15 -0.15
CA THR A 262 1.01 0.02 1.30
C THR A 262 2.31 0.25 2.09
N ALA A 263 3.37 -0.54 1.84
CA ALA A 263 4.63 -0.37 2.56
C ALA A 263 5.27 1.01 2.32
N THR A 264 5.26 1.47 1.07
CA THR A 264 5.77 2.80 0.71
C THR A 264 4.97 3.92 1.38
N ILE A 265 3.63 3.83 1.34
CA ILE A 265 2.76 4.83 1.97
C ILE A 265 3.02 4.92 3.47
N PHE A 266 3.07 3.80 4.18
CA PHE A 266 3.29 3.78 5.61
C PHE A 266 4.67 4.31 6.02
N THR A 267 5.72 3.92 5.29
CA THR A 267 7.08 4.37 5.60
C THR A 267 7.31 5.84 5.29
N ALA A 268 6.84 6.32 4.14
CA ALA A 268 6.93 7.72 3.76
C ALA A 268 6.13 8.61 4.74
N ALA A 269 4.90 8.20 5.08
CA ALA A 269 4.06 8.92 6.04
C ALA A 269 4.73 9.01 7.41
N ARG A 270 5.26 7.89 7.93
CA ARG A 270 6.00 7.84 9.19
C ARG A 270 7.23 8.77 9.17
N ARG A 271 7.99 8.76 8.08
CA ARG A 271 9.17 9.63 7.90
C ARG A 271 8.82 11.10 8.01
N HIS A 272 7.66 11.49 7.50
CA HIS A 272 7.22 12.89 7.44
C HIS A 272 6.26 13.29 8.57
N GLY A 273 5.84 12.34 9.41
CA GLY A 273 4.90 12.61 10.50
C GLY A 273 3.46 12.87 10.04
N LEU A 274 3.08 12.37 8.84
CA LEU A 274 1.71 12.41 8.35
C LEU A 274 0.92 11.22 8.91
N LYS A 275 -0.27 11.46 9.46
CA LYS A 275 -1.15 10.38 9.94
C LYS A 275 -1.82 9.69 8.76
N VAL A 276 -1.42 8.43 8.52
CA VAL A 276 -1.97 7.61 7.44
C VAL A 276 -2.44 6.26 7.99
N ALA A 277 -3.64 5.88 7.58
CA ALA A 277 -4.20 4.54 7.74
C ALA A 277 -4.58 3.95 6.39
N ALA A 278 -4.96 2.67 6.37
CA ALA A 278 -5.47 2.04 5.16
C ALA A 278 -6.70 1.18 5.44
N LEU A 279 -7.60 1.19 4.46
CA LEU A 279 -8.75 0.29 4.35
C LEU A 279 -8.78 -0.23 2.93
N HIS A 280 -8.66 -1.53 2.75
CA HIS A 280 -8.59 -2.16 1.44
C HIS A 280 -9.81 -3.02 1.15
N LEU A 281 -10.11 -3.16 -0.13
CA LEU A 281 -11.04 -4.13 -0.68
C LEU A 281 -10.23 -5.31 -1.24
N VAL A 282 -10.58 -6.54 -0.88
CA VAL A 282 -10.03 -7.72 -1.55
C VAL A 282 -10.65 -7.82 -2.94
N SER A 283 -9.81 -7.75 -3.96
CA SER A 283 -10.23 -7.66 -5.36
C SER A 283 -10.01 -8.93 -6.17
N ASP A 284 -9.17 -9.82 -5.70
CA ASP A 284 -8.82 -11.06 -6.37
C ASP A 284 -8.14 -12.03 -5.39
N GLU A 285 -8.05 -13.27 -5.80
CA GLU A 285 -7.37 -14.36 -5.11
C GLU A 285 -6.30 -14.91 -6.05
N PRO A 286 -5.15 -14.22 -6.15
CA PRO A 286 -4.22 -14.40 -7.27
C PRO A 286 -3.51 -15.77 -7.28
N PHE A 287 -3.55 -16.53 -6.18
CA PHE A 287 -3.07 -17.92 -6.15
C PHE A 287 -4.08 -18.90 -6.73
N GLU A 288 -5.38 -18.55 -6.74
CA GLU A 288 -6.45 -19.39 -7.28
C GLU A 288 -6.68 -19.11 -8.76
N ALA A 289 -6.90 -17.85 -9.11
CA ALA A 289 -7.11 -17.42 -10.49
C ALA A 289 -6.70 -15.96 -10.71
N PRO A 290 -6.04 -15.64 -11.83
CA PRO A 290 -5.80 -14.25 -12.23
C PRO A 290 -7.12 -13.50 -12.43
N LYS A 291 -7.15 -12.22 -12.09
CA LYS A 291 -8.30 -11.34 -12.29
C LYS A 291 -8.67 -11.23 -13.76
N ASP A 292 -9.88 -11.65 -14.12
CA ASP A 292 -10.44 -11.51 -15.45
C ASP A 292 -11.33 -10.27 -15.61
N LYS A 293 -11.87 -10.06 -16.82
CA LYS A 293 -12.74 -8.91 -17.11
C LYS A 293 -14.09 -8.96 -16.39
N ALA A 294 -14.64 -10.14 -16.15
CA ALA A 294 -15.93 -10.30 -15.48
C ALA A 294 -15.77 -9.94 -13.98
N MET A 295 -14.71 -10.44 -13.35
CA MET A 295 -14.35 -10.10 -11.99
C MET A 295 -14.07 -8.59 -11.84
N ALA A 296 -13.30 -7.99 -12.75
CA ALA A 296 -13.05 -6.55 -12.73
C ALA A 296 -14.35 -5.74 -12.82
N LYS A 297 -15.28 -6.13 -13.70
CA LYS A 297 -16.60 -5.50 -13.82
C LYS A 297 -17.38 -5.59 -12.50
N HIS A 298 -17.50 -6.77 -11.92
CA HIS A 298 -18.18 -6.97 -10.64
C HIS A 298 -17.58 -6.10 -9.52
N ILE A 299 -16.25 -6.04 -9.44
CA ILE A 299 -15.55 -5.23 -8.44
C ILE A 299 -15.92 -3.75 -8.59
N PHE A 300 -15.80 -3.18 -9.77
CA PHE A 300 -15.99 -1.73 -9.95
C PHE A 300 -17.46 -1.31 -10.00
N GLU A 301 -18.37 -2.16 -10.46
CA GLU A 301 -19.79 -1.82 -10.51
C GLU A 301 -20.52 -2.08 -9.19
N GLU A 302 -20.13 -3.10 -8.41
CA GLU A 302 -20.87 -3.53 -7.22
C GLU A 302 -20.10 -3.32 -5.91
N LEU A 303 -18.82 -3.68 -5.84
CA LEU A 303 -18.07 -3.67 -4.60
C LEU A 303 -17.41 -2.32 -4.30
N ALA A 304 -16.79 -1.69 -5.28
CA ALA A 304 -16.08 -0.42 -5.13
C ALA A 304 -16.99 0.73 -4.62
N PRO A 305 -18.26 0.88 -5.08
CA PRO A 305 -19.15 1.88 -4.53
C PRO A 305 -19.36 1.73 -3.02
N ASN A 306 -19.54 0.50 -2.55
CA ASN A 306 -19.69 0.23 -1.12
C ASN A 306 -18.40 0.49 -0.34
N HIS A 307 -17.24 0.11 -0.90
CA HIS A 307 -15.94 0.37 -0.28
C HIS A 307 -15.68 1.88 -0.10
N ILE A 308 -15.95 2.68 -1.13
CA ILE A 308 -15.78 4.14 -1.05
C ILE A 308 -16.74 4.76 -0.04
N ARG A 309 -18.00 4.33 0.02
CA ARG A 309 -18.95 4.82 1.04
C ARG A 309 -18.45 4.57 2.45
N ILE A 310 -17.94 3.36 2.70
CA ILE A 310 -17.37 3.01 4.00
C ILE A 310 -16.12 3.85 4.27
N ALA A 311 -15.22 4.00 3.31
CA ALA A 311 -14.01 4.79 3.46
C ALA A 311 -14.30 6.27 3.80
N VAL A 312 -15.26 6.90 3.12
CA VAL A 312 -15.69 8.29 3.42
C VAL A 312 -16.32 8.38 4.81
N GLN A 313 -17.23 7.47 5.15
CA GLN A 313 -17.89 7.45 6.46
C GLN A 313 -16.87 7.28 7.59
N VAL A 314 -15.99 6.31 7.45
CA VAL A 314 -14.97 5.97 8.45
C VAL A 314 -14.00 7.14 8.64
N LEU A 315 -13.48 7.71 7.55
CA LEU A 315 -12.52 8.80 7.63
C LEU A 315 -13.13 10.06 8.26
N ALA A 316 -14.37 10.39 7.91
CA ALA A 316 -15.10 11.51 8.50
C ALA A 316 -15.35 11.32 10.00
N ALA A 317 -15.72 10.11 10.43
CA ALA A 317 -15.92 9.78 11.83
C ALA A 317 -14.61 9.82 12.62
N CYS A 318 -13.53 9.22 12.10
CA CYS A 318 -12.19 9.27 12.71
C CYS A 318 -11.70 10.72 12.85
N GLY A 319 -11.90 11.56 11.83
CA GLY A 319 -11.52 12.98 11.89
C GLY A 319 -12.26 13.74 12.99
N ALA A 320 -13.55 13.52 13.11
CA ALA A 320 -14.36 14.13 14.17
C ALA A 320 -13.93 13.68 15.56
N GLU A 321 -13.68 12.38 15.75
CA GLU A 321 -13.23 11.81 17.03
C GLU A 321 -11.84 12.32 17.43
N LEU A 322 -10.89 12.34 16.52
CA LEU A 322 -9.52 12.80 16.79
C LEU A 322 -9.48 14.30 17.15
N ARG A 323 -10.32 15.13 16.54
CA ARG A 323 -10.43 16.55 16.90
C ARG A 323 -10.91 16.77 18.33
N THR A 324 -11.72 15.88 18.84
CA THR A 324 -12.27 15.93 20.20
C THR A 324 -11.46 15.12 21.22
N SER A 325 -10.44 14.38 20.77
CA SER A 325 -9.62 13.53 21.62
C SER A 325 -8.92 14.33 22.72
N PRO A 326 -9.01 13.92 24.00
CA PRO A 326 -8.27 14.55 25.09
C PRO A 326 -6.79 14.15 25.13
N HIS A 327 -6.35 13.19 24.31
CA HIS A 327 -4.99 12.69 24.36
C HIS A 327 -3.97 13.76 23.97
N PRO A 328 -2.93 14.03 24.81
CA PRO A 328 -1.99 15.14 24.60
C PRO A 328 -1.28 15.10 23.23
N ASP A 329 -0.87 13.91 22.78
CA ASP A 329 -0.15 13.75 21.51
C ASP A 329 -1.05 14.00 20.31
N VAL A 330 -2.31 13.55 20.39
CA VAL A 330 -3.34 13.84 19.36
C VAL A 330 -3.60 15.33 19.32
N GLN A 331 -3.79 15.97 20.46
CA GLN A 331 -3.97 17.43 20.55
C GLN A 331 -2.74 18.20 20.05
N ALA A 332 -1.53 17.75 20.33
CA ALA A 332 -0.31 18.34 19.80
C ALA A 332 -0.19 18.19 18.29
N TYR A 333 -0.57 17.03 17.75
CA TYR A 333 -0.64 16.78 16.32
C TYR A 333 -1.67 17.71 15.66
N MET A 334 -2.91 17.75 16.16
CA MET A 334 -3.99 18.57 15.62
C MET A 334 -3.63 20.06 15.65
N ARG A 335 -3.04 20.56 16.76
CA ARG A 335 -2.56 21.96 16.82
C ARG A 335 -1.51 22.27 15.76
N ARG A 336 -0.57 21.37 15.47
CA ARG A 336 0.45 21.56 14.42
C ARG A 336 -0.14 21.64 13.03
N HIS A 337 -1.26 20.95 12.79
CA HIS A 337 -1.91 20.85 11.48
C HIS A 337 -3.13 21.77 11.32
N ALA A 338 -3.70 22.29 12.43
CA ALA A 338 -4.82 23.23 12.41
C ALA A 338 -4.42 24.72 12.23
N ALA A 339 -3.15 25.05 12.29
CA ALA A 339 -2.68 26.41 12.46
C ALA A 339 -2.17 27.09 11.18
N VAL A 340 -2.90 27.01 10.07
CA VAL A 340 -2.79 28.05 9.02
C VAL A 340 -4.14 28.22 8.37
N ALA A 341 -5.03 28.94 9.03
CA ALA A 341 -6.14 29.56 8.29
C ALA A 341 -5.53 30.50 7.23
N PRO A 342 -6.00 30.49 5.98
CA PRO A 342 -5.53 31.43 5.00
C PRO A 342 -5.75 32.85 5.52
N THR A 343 -4.66 33.59 5.66
CA THR A 343 -4.75 35.04 5.93
C THR A 343 -5.58 35.66 4.81
N SER A 344 -6.69 36.29 5.18
CA SER A 344 -7.54 37.04 4.26
C SER A 344 -6.67 37.91 3.36
N PRO A 345 -6.94 38.01 2.06
CA PRO A 345 -6.21 38.94 1.22
C PRO A 345 -6.41 40.34 1.76
N HIS A 346 -5.31 41.07 1.96
CA HIS A 346 -5.38 42.49 2.30
C HIS A 346 -6.24 43.21 1.28
N PRO A 347 -7.21 44.04 1.72
CA PRO A 347 -7.91 44.92 0.80
C PRO A 347 -6.91 45.90 0.21
N SER A 348 -6.86 45.95 -1.11
CA SER A 348 -6.11 46.88 -1.94
C SER A 348 -6.57 48.33 -1.73
#